data_9c8855eb7f25debe493a4285635b7a32
#
_entry.id   9c8855eb7f25debe493a4285635b7a32
#
_cell.length_a   1.000
_cell.length_b   1.000
_cell.length_c   1.000
_cell.angle_alpha   90.00
_cell.angle_beta   90.00
_cell.angle_gamma   90.00
#
_symmetry.space_group_name_H-M   'P 1'
#
loop_
_entity.id
_entity.type
_entity.pdbx_description
1 polymer ?
#
loop_
_entity_poly.entity_id
_entity_poly.type
_entity_poly.pdbx_seq_one_letter_code
_entity_poly.pdbx_strand_id
1 'polypeptide(L)'
;MPQFVHLHVHTQYSILDGAASISSLVKRAGEYGMPAVAITDHGNMYGAKEFYDAMTKAGLKPILGCETYIVADRANRNKKEERRYHLVLLAKNEQGYRNLIKLVSLGFTEGMFDGRARIDHKLLKEYHEGIICCSACIAGEVPRAILNGDVEEAEKRLLWYKGLFGEDYYLELQRHNPKDPTRPRDVIEKQNIANKVLVELARKHGVKYICSNDVHFTDADDANAHDHLICLNTGKDYDDPNRMRYTGEEYFKSPDEMAELFADYPEALETTVEIADKVEVYKLDRGPLMPDFEVPATLQLDEQKLKASVLKKSTDEAEKSAIEAAESIYVYADEHPEVQERLMVAKQFQYLTYLVYEGAKVRYGQQIDEAIVKRIDYELSVIENMGFPGYFLIVWDYIRAARELGVSVGPGRGSAAGSVVAYALKITNIDPIKYDLLFERFLNPDRISMPDVDVDFDE
;
A
#
# COMPACT_ATOMS: atom_id res chain seq x y z
N MET A 1 6.69 33.03 -7.38
CA MET A 1 7.59 32.01 -6.81
C MET A 1 7.75 30.91 -7.82
N PRO A 2 8.95 30.40 -8.03
CA PRO A 2 9.15 29.25 -8.89
C PRO A 2 8.31 28.08 -8.33
N GLN A 3 7.71 27.28 -9.22
CA GLN A 3 7.02 26.06 -8.80
C GLN A 3 8.02 24.89 -8.83
N PHE A 4 8.00 24.09 -7.80
CA PHE A 4 8.87 22.93 -7.65
C PHE A 4 8.20 21.85 -6.79
N VAL A 5 8.49 20.58 -7.06
CA VAL A 5 8.01 19.44 -6.30
C VAL A 5 9.18 18.52 -5.97
N HIS A 6 9.37 18.21 -4.68
CA HIS A 6 10.33 17.19 -4.27
C HIS A 6 9.85 15.80 -4.68
N LEU A 7 10.61 15.15 -5.56
CA LEU A 7 10.30 13.81 -6.11
C LEU A 7 11.22 12.70 -5.58
N HIS A 8 12.25 13.06 -4.79
CA HIS A 8 13.19 12.13 -4.16
C HIS A 8 13.35 12.54 -2.70
N VAL A 9 12.67 11.82 -1.80
CA VAL A 9 12.56 12.17 -0.37
C VAL A 9 12.57 10.91 0.48
N HIS A 10 13.46 10.88 1.46
CA HIS A 10 13.58 9.83 2.46
C HIS A 10 12.97 10.30 3.78
N THR A 11 12.04 9.52 4.30
CA THR A 11 11.40 9.78 5.57
C THR A 11 12.07 8.98 6.70
N GLN A 12 11.54 9.09 7.91
CA GLN A 12 11.92 8.23 9.05
C GLN A 12 11.81 6.72 8.75
N TYR A 13 11.15 6.33 7.68
CA TYR A 13 11.02 4.94 7.22
C TYR A 13 12.19 4.48 6.34
N SER A 14 13.07 5.37 5.94
CA SER A 14 14.43 5.05 5.49
C SER A 14 15.31 4.80 6.72
N ILE A 15 15.11 3.64 7.36
CA ILE A 15 15.53 3.35 8.74
C ILE A 15 17.02 3.58 9.00
N LEU A 16 17.87 3.43 7.97
CA LEU A 16 19.32 3.62 8.12
C LEU A 16 19.70 5.11 8.26
N ASP A 17 19.07 5.99 7.48
CA ASP A 17 19.56 7.34 7.22
C ASP A 17 18.48 8.43 7.05
N GLY A 18 17.19 8.07 7.11
CA GLY A 18 16.12 9.05 7.06
C GLY A 18 15.80 9.64 8.43
N ALA A 19 15.82 10.97 8.54
CA ALA A 19 15.48 11.72 9.75
C ALA A 19 14.27 12.66 9.58
N ALA A 20 13.72 12.77 8.35
CA ALA A 20 12.55 13.59 8.10
C ALA A 20 11.27 12.90 8.55
N SER A 21 10.54 13.46 9.52
CA SER A 21 9.21 12.95 9.87
C SER A 21 8.18 13.33 8.82
N ILE A 22 7.21 12.45 8.57
CA ILE A 22 6.11 12.74 7.63
C ILE A 22 5.39 14.03 8.02
N SER A 23 5.13 14.23 9.31
CA SER A 23 4.44 15.43 9.80
C SER A 23 5.22 16.72 9.53
N SER A 24 6.56 16.71 9.69
CA SER A 24 7.40 17.87 9.41
C SER A 24 7.48 18.16 7.90
N LEU A 25 7.58 17.13 7.06
CA LEU A 25 7.58 17.28 5.60
C LEU A 25 6.29 17.90 5.10
N VAL A 26 5.13 17.37 5.54
CA VAL A 26 3.81 17.88 5.13
C VAL A 26 3.61 19.34 5.57
N LYS A 27 4.01 19.65 6.81
CA LYS A 27 3.98 21.04 7.32
C LYS A 27 4.83 21.96 6.46
N ARG A 28 6.07 21.58 6.18
CA ARG A 28 7.01 22.40 5.42
C ARG A 28 6.57 22.57 3.96
N ALA A 29 6.02 21.51 3.33
CA ALA A 29 5.47 21.59 1.99
C ALA A 29 4.31 22.60 1.91
N GLY A 30 3.42 22.60 2.91
CA GLY A 30 2.35 23.59 3.02
C GLY A 30 2.86 25.00 3.21
N GLU A 31 3.86 25.24 4.07
CA GLU A 31 4.51 26.54 4.29
C GLU A 31 5.16 27.07 3.00
N TYR A 32 5.74 26.20 2.20
CA TYR A 32 6.38 26.56 0.93
C TYR A 32 5.39 26.64 -0.25
N GLY A 33 4.11 26.34 -0.04
CA GLY A 33 3.07 26.36 -1.08
C GLY A 33 3.30 25.33 -2.19
N MET A 34 3.95 24.21 -1.87
CA MET A 34 4.17 23.13 -2.83
C MET A 34 2.85 22.41 -3.11
N PRO A 35 2.50 22.11 -4.37
CA PRO A 35 1.24 21.43 -4.70
C PRO A 35 1.25 19.91 -4.37
N ALA A 36 2.44 19.32 -4.34
CA ALA A 36 2.67 17.90 -4.16
C ALA A 36 4.04 17.64 -3.53
N VAL A 37 4.21 16.44 -2.97
CA VAL A 37 5.51 15.89 -2.53
C VAL A 37 5.50 14.39 -2.78
N ALA A 38 6.65 13.81 -3.14
CA ALA A 38 6.84 12.37 -3.17
C ALA A 38 7.51 11.86 -1.90
N ILE A 39 7.26 10.58 -1.56
CA ILE A 39 8.14 9.79 -0.69
C ILE A 39 8.77 8.68 -1.49
N THR A 40 10.05 8.42 -1.24
CA THR A 40 10.84 7.43 -1.98
C THR A 40 11.81 6.72 -1.05
N ASP A 41 11.32 6.21 0.07
CA ASP A 41 12.12 5.53 1.07
C ASP A 41 12.93 4.36 0.49
N HIS A 42 14.08 4.06 1.10
CA HIS A 42 15.01 3.02 0.66
C HIS A 42 14.39 1.63 0.69
N GLY A 43 14.05 1.08 -0.48
CA GLY A 43 13.63 -0.30 -0.69
C GLY A 43 12.31 -0.68 -0.01
N ASN A 44 11.53 0.27 0.50
CA ASN A 44 10.29 0.00 1.20
C ASN A 44 9.21 1.06 0.96
N MET A 45 7.99 0.76 1.38
CA MET A 45 6.81 1.64 1.32
C MET A 45 6.10 1.72 2.69
N TYR A 46 6.84 1.59 3.79
CA TYR A 46 6.25 1.52 5.13
C TYR A 46 5.48 2.79 5.51
N GLY A 47 5.96 3.97 5.06
CA GLY A 47 5.33 5.26 5.31
C GLY A 47 4.17 5.61 4.38
N ALA A 48 3.86 4.78 3.37
CA ALA A 48 2.94 5.15 2.29
C ALA A 48 1.55 5.57 2.78
N LYS A 49 0.94 4.80 3.69
CA LYS A 49 -0.40 5.11 4.22
C LYS A 49 -0.40 6.36 5.09
N GLU A 50 0.55 6.47 6.03
CA GLU A 50 0.66 7.64 6.91
C GLU A 50 0.88 8.92 6.09
N PHE A 51 1.77 8.87 5.09
CA PHE A 51 2.05 9.99 4.22
C PHE A 51 0.83 10.38 3.37
N TYR A 52 0.17 9.41 2.77
CA TYR A 52 -1.04 9.63 1.97
C TYR A 52 -2.12 10.36 2.78
N ASP A 53 -2.40 9.88 3.99
CA ASP A 53 -3.41 10.47 4.86
C ASP A 53 -3.04 11.88 5.30
N ALA A 54 -1.78 12.09 5.71
CA ALA A 54 -1.29 13.38 6.17
C ALA A 54 -1.33 14.42 5.04
N MET A 55 -0.87 14.07 3.82
CA MET A 55 -0.90 14.94 2.65
C MET A 55 -2.34 15.27 2.23
N THR A 56 -3.20 14.26 2.13
CA THR A 56 -4.60 14.43 1.76
C THR A 56 -5.34 15.33 2.75
N LYS A 57 -5.12 15.13 4.05
CA LYS A 57 -5.67 15.97 5.12
C LYS A 57 -5.21 17.42 5.02
N ALA A 58 -3.97 17.65 4.57
CA ALA A 58 -3.41 18.98 4.36
C ALA A 58 -3.85 19.62 3.02
N GLY A 59 -4.61 18.93 2.18
CA GLY A 59 -5.01 19.39 0.84
C GLY A 59 -3.87 19.37 -0.18
N LEU A 60 -2.81 18.60 0.07
CA LEU A 60 -1.66 18.43 -0.81
C LEU A 60 -1.73 17.09 -1.54
N LYS A 61 -1.17 17.01 -2.75
CA LYS A 61 -1.13 15.78 -3.54
C LYS A 61 0.00 14.85 -3.05
N PRO A 62 -0.29 13.65 -2.53
CA PRO A 62 0.73 12.66 -2.23
C PRO A 62 1.20 11.95 -3.51
N ILE A 63 2.51 11.80 -3.68
CA ILE A 63 3.11 10.95 -4.72
C ILE A 63 3.81 9.80 -4.01
N LEU A 64 3.31 8.59 -4.23
CA LEU A 64 3.85 7.39 -3.59
C LEU A 64 4.93 6.77 -4.46
N GLY A 65 6.09 6.54 -3.88
CA GLY A 65 7.24 6.00 -4.57
C GLY A 65 8.11 5.13 -3.66
N CYS A 66 9.23 4.70 -4.22
CA CYS A 66 10.26 3.96 -3.53
C CYS A 66 11.59 4.14 -4.29
N GLU A 67 12.67 4.44 -3.58
CA GLU A 67 14.00 4.27 -4.13
C GLU A 67 14.40 2.80 -4.00
N THR A 68 14.26 2.06 -5.08
CA THR A 68 14.51 0.62 -5.11
C THR A 68 15.98 0.31 -5.31
N TYR A 69 16.41 -0.85 -4.81
CA TYR A 69 17.73 -1.41 -5.12
C TYR A 69 17.61 -2.30 -6.36
N ILE A 70 18.14 -1.84 -7.51
CA ILE A 70 18.13 -2.62 -8.73
C ILE A 70 19.47 -3.34 -8.95
N VAL A 71 19.38 -4.59 -9.40
CA VAL A 71 20.52 -5.47 -9.71
C VAL A 71 20.31 -6.15 -11.06
N ALA A 72 21.37 -6.73 -11.61
CA ALA A 72 21.27 -7.50 -12.85
C ALA A 72 20.45 -8.78 -12.67
N ASP A 73 20.65 -9.48 -11.56
CA ASP A 73 19.94 -10.71 -11.19
C ASP A 73 19.72 -10.75 -9.67
N ARG A 74 18.45 -10.67 -9.22
CA ARG A 74 18.12 -10.73 -7.80
C ARG A 74 18.38 -12.07 -7.13
N ALA A 75 18.55 -13.14 -7.93
CA ALA A 75 18.89 -14.46 -7.41
C ALA A 75 20.38 -14.60 -7.06
N ASN A 76 21.25 -13.74 -7.62
CA ASN A 76 22.67 -13.74 -7.29
C ASN A 76 22.91 -13.36 -5.81
N ARG A 77 23.65 -14.19 -5.09
CA ARG A 77 24.04 -14.00 -3.67
C ARG A 77 25.54 -13.80 -3.47
N ASN A 78 26.27 -13.52 -4.56
CA ASN A 78 27.72 -13.30 -4.50
C ASN A 78 28.03 -11.81 -4.32
N LYS A 79 28.42 -11.41 -3.09
CA LYS A 79 28.78 -10.00 -2.76
C LYS A 79 29.89 -9.41 -3.65
N LYS A 80 30.75 -10.23 -4.22
CA LYS A 80 31.87 -9.74 -5.05
C LYS A 80 31.43 -9.39 -6.47
N GLU A 81 30.40 -10.02 -6.95
CA GLU A 81 29.88 -9.87 -8.31
C GLU A 81 28.67 -8.94 -8.36
N GLU A 82 27.92 -8.88 -7.26
CA GLU A 82 26.71 -8.09 -7.18
C GLU A 82 27.02 -6.60 -7.10
N ARG A 83 26.42 -5.83 -8.01
CA ARG A 83 26.39 -4.38 -7.94
C ARG A 83 24.96 -3.92 -7.78
N ARG A 84 24.67 -3.27 -6.67
CA ARG A 84 23.38 -2.65 -6.40
C ARG A 84 23.41 -1.21 -6.87
N TYR A 85 22.35 -0.79 -7.53
CA TYR A 85 22.13 0.57 -7.96
C TYR A 85 20.82 1.09 -7.38
N HIS A 86 20.69 2.38 -7.28
CA HIS A 86 19.45 3.03 -6.88
C HIS A 86 18.58 3.33 -8.12
N LEU A 87 17.28 3.23 -7.96
CA LEU A 87 16.30 3.57 -8.99
C LEU A 87 15.05 4.11 -8.32
N VAL A 88 14.67 5.35 -8.63
CA VAL A 88 13.46 5.97 -8.09
C VAL A 88 12.26 5.59 -8.96
N LEU A 89 11.26 4.98 -8.34
CA LEU A 89 10.00 4.60 -8.96
C LEU A 89 8.85 5.32 -8.27
N LEU A 90 7.99 6.00 -9.05
CA LEU A 90 6.82 6.72 -8.56
C LEU A 90 5.56 6.13 -9.17
N ALA A 91 4.53 5.93 -8.35
CA ALA A 91 3.23 5.44 -8.81
C ALA A 91 2.47 6.59 -9.51
N LYS A 92 2.26 6.48 -10.82
CA LYS A 92 1.54 7.44 -11.63
C LYS A 92 0.03 7.37 -11.43
N ASN A 93 -0.49 6.15 -11.21
CA ASN A 93 -1.90 5.85 -11.03
C ASN A 93 -2.10 4.62 -10.14
N GLU A 94 -3.34 4.18 -9.96
CA GLU A 94 -3.64 3.00 -9.12
C GLU A 94 -2.94 1.73 -9.62
N GLN A 95 -2.85 1.51 -10.94
CA GLN A 95 -2.13 0.36 -11.49
C GLN A 95 -0.63 0.43 -11.15
N GLY A 96 -0.02 1.60 -11.30
CA GLY A 96 1.38 1.83 -10.90
C GLY A 96 1.62 1.62 -9.41
N TYR A 97 0.68 2.05 -8.55
CA TYR A 97 0.76 1.79 -7.12
C TYR A 97 0.73 0.28 -6.80
N ARG A 98 -0.16 -0.48 -7.43
CA ARG A 98 -0.22 -1.95 -7.28
C ARG A 98 1.06 -2.62 -7.78
N ASN A 99 1.57 -2.18 -8.92
CA ASN A 99 2.82 -2.70 -9.48
C ASN A 99 4.02 -2.37 -8.58
N LEU A 100 4.07 -1.16 -8.01
CA LEU A 100 5.11 -0.77 -7.07
C LEU A 100 5.07 -1.63 -5.78
N ILE A 101 3.89 -1.86 -5.21
CA ILE A 101 3.71 -2.80 -4.09
C ILE A 101 4.27 -4.18 -4.47
N LYS A 102 3.96 -4.68 -5.67
CA LYS A 102 4.40 -5.99 -6.13
C LYS A 102 5.92 -6.07 -6.26
N LEU A 103 6.54 -5.05 -6.89
CA LEU A 103 7.99 -4.93 -7.02
C LEU A 103 8.69 -4.93 -5.66
N VAL A 104 8.24 -4.07 -4.74
CA VAL A 104 8.82 -3.98 -3.40
C VAL A 104 8.63 -5.30 -2.64
N SER A 105 7.44 -5.89 -2.66
CA SER A 105 7.17 -7.17 -1.98
C SER A 105 8.03 -8.30 -2.51
N LEU A 106 8.19 -8.43 -3.83
CA LEU A 106 9.07 -9.44 -4.45
C LEU A 106 10.55 -9.15 -4.13
N GLY A 107 10.93 -7.88 -3.98
CA GLY A 107 12.23 -7.50 -3.46
C GLY A 107 12.50 -8.10 -2.07
N PHE A 108 11.52 -8.06 -1.17
CA PHE A 108 11.61 -8.67 0.16
C PHE A 108 11.59 -10.19 0.12
N THR A 109 10.64 -10.79 -0.59
CA THR A 109 10.41 -12.25 -0.55
C THR A 109 11.41 -13.06 -1.38
N GLU A 110 11.85 -12.51 -2.53
CA GLU A 110 12.74 -13.21 -3.45
C GLU A 110 14.12 -12.57 -3.59
N GLY A 111 14.18 -11.23 -3.44
CA GLY A 111 15.39 -10.43 -3.70
C GLY A 111 16.20 -10.07 -2.47
N MET A 112 15.75 -10.39 -1.25
CA MET A 112 16.47 -10.02 -0.01
C MET A 112 17.87 -10.59 0.05
N PHE A 113 18.86 -9.70 0.13
CA PHE A 113 20.25 -10.08 0.29
C PHE A 113 21.06 -8.96 0.93
N ASP A 114 21.93 -9.30 1.88
CA ASP A 114 22.77 -8.35 2.60
C ASP A 114 21.98 -7.16 3.19
N GLY A 115 20.81 -7.46 3.77
CA GLY A 115 19.93 -6.46 4.39
C GLY A 115 19.23 -5.52 3.41
N ARG A 116 19.19 -5.82 2.10
CA ARG A 116 18.52 -5.00 1.09
C ARG A 116 17.53 -5.80 0.25
N ALA A 117 16.32 -5.28 0.10
CA ALA A 117 15.28 -5.79 -0.80
C ALA A 117 15.60 -5.35 -2.23
N ARG A 118 15.97 -6.28 -3.11
CA ARG A 118 16.47 -5.99 -4.46
C ARG A 118 15.47 -6.44 -5.52
N ILE A 119 15.30 -5.62 -6.53
CA ILE A 119 14.59 -5.97 -7.76
C ILE A 119 15.60 -6.13 -8.91
N ASP A 120 15.18 -6.74 -10.01
CA ASP A 120 15.97 -6.82 -11.22
C ASP A 120 15.20 -6.32 -12.46
N HIS A 121 15.91 -6.19 -13.56
CA HIS A 121 15.34 -5.73 -14.83
C HIS A 121 14.21 -6.64 -15.35
N LYS A 122 14.20 -7.92 -14.97
CA LYS A 122 13.14 -8.86 -15.36
C LYS A 122 11.83 -8.52 -14.65
N LEU A 123 11.89 -8.31 -13.32
CA LEU A 123 10.72 -7.87 -12.55
C LEU A 123 10.23 -6.48 -13.02
N LEU A 124 11.16 -5.57 -13.27
CA LEU A 124 10.80 -4.24 -13.72
C LEU A 124 10.06 -4.24 -15.05
N LYS A 125 10.45 -5.12 -16.00
CA LYS A 125 9.71 -5.32 -17.24
C LYS A 125 8.29 -5.85 -17.03
N GLU A 126 8.10 -6.71 -16.04
CA GLU A 126 6.81 -7.32 -15.75
C GLU A 126 5.82 -6.34 -15.08
N TYR A 127 6.34 -5.44 -14.23
CA TYR A 127 5.52 -4.57 -13.37
C TYR A 127 5.79 -3.07 -13.59
N HIS A 128 6.15 -2.63 -14.80
CA HIS A 128 6.46 -1.21 -15.07
C HIS A 128 5.25 -0.35 -15.39
N GLU A 129 4.11 -0.93 -15.77
CA GLU A 129 2.94 -0.18 -16.20
C GLU A 129 2.42 0.75 -15.09
N GLY A 130 2.12 2.00 -15.46
CA GLY A 130 1.64 3.02 -14.54
C GLY A 130 2.73 3.54 -13.56
N ILE A 131 4.01 3.28 -13.82
CA ILE A 131 5.15 3.75 -13.02
C ILE A 131 5.92 4.81 -13.80
N ILE A 132 6.28 5.90 -13.11
CA ILE A 132 7.27 6.88 -13.55
C ILE A 132 8.62 6.48 -12.96
N CYS A 133 9.67 6.49 -13.78
CA CYS A 133 11.02 6.08 -13.40
C CYS A 133 12.00 7.23 -13.49
N CYS A 134 12.77 7.50 -12.42
CA CYS A 134 13.88 8.46 -12.43
C CYS A 134 15.21 7.75 -12.19
N SER A 135 16.30 8.28 -12.77
CA SER A 135 17.63 7.64 -12.76
C SER A 135 18.33 7.60 -11.41
N ALA A 136 17.72 8.17 -10.37
CA ALA A 136 18.21 8.30 -9.02
C ALA A 136 19.53 9.11 -8.89
N CYS A 137 20.15 9.04 -7.71
CA CYS A 137 21.38 9.76 -7.36
C CYS A 137 22.63 9.20 -8.06
N ILE A 138 23.82 9.64 -7.64
CA ILE A 138 25.11 9.12 -8.15
C ILE A 138 25.30 7.60 -7.97
N ALA A 139 24.44 6.94 -7.21
CA ALA A 139 24.39 5.48 -7.07
C ALA A 139 23.48 4.79 -8.10
N GLY A 140 22.77 5.55 -8.95
CA GLY A 140 21.96 5.00 -10.05
C GLY A 140 22.80 4.36 -11.15
N GLU A 141 22.18 3.50 -11.97
CA GLU A 141 22.91 2.77 -13.03
C GLU A 141 23.53 3.69 -14.07
N VAL A 142 22.80 4.71 -14.53
CA VAL A 142 23.26 5.64 -15.57
C VAL A 142 24.35 6.57 -15.00
N PRO A 143 24.13 7.28 -13.86
CA PRO A 143 25.16 8.11 -13.27
C PRO A 143 26.42 7.33 -12.88
N ARG A 144 26.29 6.12 -12.39
CA ARG A 144 27.44 5.29 -12.02
C ARG A 144 28.28 4.87 -13.22
N ALA A 145 27.69 4.58 -14.35
CA ALA A 145 28.42 4.28 -15.60
C ALA A 145 29.22 5.52 -16.06
N ILE A 146 28.62 6.72 -16.00
CA ILE A 146 29.31 7.98 -16.29
C ILE A 146 30.52 8.17 -15.37
N LEU A 147 30.35 8.00 -14.07
CA LEU A 147 31.41 8.18 -13.08
C LEU A 147 32.52 7.14 -13.19
N ASN A 148 32.24 5.98 -13.79
CA ASN A 148 33.27 4.97 -14.12
C ASN A 148 33.99 5.28 -15.45
N GLY A 149 33.63 6.38 -16.14
CA GLY A 149 34.20 6.77 -17.43
C GLY A 149 33.62 6.04 -18.64
N ASP A 150 32.53 5.28 -18.45
CA ASP A 150 31.88 4.48 -19.49
C ASP A 150 30.57 5.15 -19.95
N VAL A 151 30.72 6.16 -20.79
CA VAL A 151 29.58 6.92 -21.34
C VAL A 151 28.75 6.07 -22.30
N GLU A 152 29.37 5.12 -23.02
CA GLU A 152 28.65 4.21 -23.93
C GLU A 152 27.70 3.29 -23.15
N GLU A 153 28.16 2.72 -22.03
CA GLU A 153 27.30 1.92 -21.16
C GLU A 153 26.20 2.78 -20.51
N ALA A 154 26.51 4.03 -20.11
CA ALA A 154 25.51 4.95 -19.60
C ALA A 154 24.40 5.21 -20.63
N GLU A 155 24.77 5.48 -21.89
CA GLU A 155 23.84 5.69 -23.00
C GLU A 155 22.98 4.43 -23.26
N LYS A 156 23.57 3.26 -23.28
CA LYS A 156 22.87 1.98 -23.44
C LYS A 156 21.84 1.74 -22.34
N ARG A 157 22.18 2.02 -21.08
CA ARG A 157 21.27 1.92 -19.94
C ARG A 157 20.11 2.92 -20.05
N LEU A 158 20.42 4.17 -20.35
CA LEU A 158 19.41 5.19 -20.61
C LEU A 158 18.41 4.73 -21.68
N LEU A 159 18.89 4.22 -22.80
CA LEU A 159 18.05 3.75 -23.90
C LEU A 159 17.19 2.55 -23.52
N TRP A 160 17.70 1.67 -22.64
CA TRP A 160 16.94 0.57 -22.10
C TRP A 160 15.75 1.07 -21.26
N TYR A 161 16.00 2.00 -20.32
CA TYR A 161 14.94 2.59 -19.51
C TYR A 161 13.94 3.40 -20.36
N LYS A 162 14.43 4.20 -21.27
CA LYS A 162 13.58 4.93 -22.22
C LYS A 162 12.71 3.99 -23.05
N GLY A 163 13.25 2.87 -23.49
CA GLY A 163 12.50 1.85 -24.23
C GLY A 163 11.40 1.19 -23.41
N LEU A 164 11.57 1.09 -22.10
CA LEU A 164 10.59 0.48 -21.21
C LEU A 164 9.51 1.48 -20.74
N PHE A 165 9.91 2.68 -20.33
CA PHE A 165 9.01 3.67 -19.72
C PHE A 165 8.55 4.78 -20.68
N GLY A 166 9.16 4.88 -21.88
CA GLY A 166 8.82 5.93 -22.83
C GLY A 166 9.02 7.34 -22.28
N GLU A 167 7.95 8.11 -22.27
CA GLU A 167 7.91 9.49 -21.74
C GLU A 167 7.82 9.58 -20.21
N ASP A 168 7.66 8.45 -19.53
CA ASP A 168 7.66 8.36 -18.07
C ASP A 168 9.04 7.99 -17.50
N TYR A 169 10.10 8.06 -18.34
CA TYR A 169 11.50 7.99 -17.90
C TYR A 169 12.16 9.36 -17.84
N TYR A 170 12.80 9.65 -16.70
CA TYR A 170 13.46 10.94 -16.44
C TYR A 170 14.88 10.71 -15.93
N LEU A 171 15.81 11.57 -16.34
CA LEU A 171 17.12 11.68 -15.71
C LEU A 171 17.04 12.60 -14.50
N GLU A 172 17.85 12.34 -13.48
CA GLU A 172 17.83 13.08 -12.22
C GLU A 172 19.15 13.80 -12.00
N LEU A 173 19.07 15.10 -11.79
CA LEU A 173 20.22 15.97 -11.49
C LEU A 173 20.19 16.31 -10.01
N GLN A 174 21.33 16.18 -9.33
CA GLN A 174 21.50 16.54 -7.93
C GLN A 174 22.69 17.46 -7.73
N ARG A 175 22.59 18.36 -6.73
CA ARG A 175 23.69 19.27 -6.32
C ARG A 175 23.65 19.45 -4.82
N HIS A 176 24.64 18.91 -4.14
CA HIS A 176 24.85 19.11 -2.71
C HIS A 176 26.13 19.87 -2.49
N ASN A 177 26.05 21.20 -2.49
CA ASN A 177 27.22 22.08 -2.31
C ASN A 177 27.34 22.47 -0.83
N PRO A 178 28.16 21.74 -0.02
CA PRO A 178 28.23 21.97 1.41
C PRO A 178 28.72 23.36 1.75
N LYS A 179 27.95 24.08 2.56
CA LYS A 179 28.33 25.39 3.12
C LYS A 179 29.37 25.24 4.22
N ASP A 180 29.31 24.15 4.99
CA ASP A 180 30.28 23.80 6.00
C ASP A 180 31.55 23.20 5.37
N PRO A 181 32.75 23.85 5.54
CA PRO A 181 33.98 23.37 4.95
C PRO A 181 34.48 22.03 5.51
N THR A 182 33.94 21.57 6.63
CA THR A 182 34.30 20.27 7.25
C THR A 182 33.54 19.09 6.64
N ARG A 183 32.53 19.36 5.81
CA ARG A 183 31.71 18.33 5.16
C ARG A 183 32.36 17.79 3.88
N PRO A 184 32.05 16.56 3.47
CA PRO A 184 32.59 15.94 2.24
C PRO A 184 32.25 16.77 0.99
N ARG A 185 33.25 17.00 0.12
CA ARG A 185 33.11 17.71 -1.15
C ARG A 185 33.21 16.83 -2.38
N ASP A 186 33.63 15.60 -2.24
CA ASP A 186 33.74 14.63 -3.34
C ASP A 186 32.38 14.29 -3.99
N VAL A 187 31.28 14.44 -3.24
CA VAL A 187 29.94 14.23 -3.74
C VAL A 187 29.57 15.27 -4.80
N ILE A 188 29.76 16.56 -4.52
CA ILE A 188 29.45 17.63 -5.48
C ILE A 188 30.31 17.55 -6.76
N GLU A 189 31.56 17.13 -6.64
CA GLU A 189 32.45 16.93 -7.80
C GLU A 189 31.87 15.80 -8.70
N LYS A 190 31.49 14.66 -8.10
CA LYS A 190 30.85 13.56 -8.82
C LYS A 190 29.52 13.98 -9.45
N GLN A 191 28.69 14.71 -8.71
CA GLN A 191 27.42 15.22 -9.22
C GLN A 191 27.60 16.14 -10.41
N ASN A 192 28.58 17.07 -10.36
CA ASN A 192 28.87 17.99 -11.46
C ASN A 192 29.35 17.24 -12.73
N ILE A 193 30.19 16.22 -12.57
CA ILE A 193 30.62 15.37 -13.68
C ILE A 193 29.39 14.60 -14.28
N ALA A 194 28.59 13.98 -13.44
CA ALA A 194 27.43 13.22 -13.87
C ALA A 194 26.39 14.11 -14.55
N ASN A 195 26.02 15.23 -13.93
CA ASN A 195 25.00 16.16 -14.43
C ASN A 195 25.32 16.67 -15.84
N LYS A 196 26.57 17.01 -16.11
CA LYS A 196 26.99 17.49 -17.44
C LYS A 196 26.70 16.44 -18.52
N VAL A 197 27.10 15.20 -18.28
CA VAL A 197 26.92 14.10 -19.24
C VAL A 197 25.44 13.69 -19.32
N LEU A 198 24.71 13.67 -18.18
CA LEU A 198 23.28 13.38 -18.15
C LEU A 198 22.49 14.36 -19.02
N VAL A 199 22.79 15.68 -18.93
CA VAL A 199 22.12 16.70 -19.76
C VAL A 199 22.48 16.53 -21.25
N GLU A 200 23.73 16.21 -21.57
CA GLU A 200 24.13 15.93 -22.97
C GLU A 200 23.38 14.72 -23.53
N LEU A 201 23.29 13.64 -22.77
CA LEU A 201 22.54 12.42 -23.17
C LEU A 201 21.03 12.69 -23.24
N ALA A 202 20.49 13.46 -22.28
CA ALA A 202 19.09 13.87 -22.28
C ALA A 202 18.71 14.59 -23.59
N ARG A 203 19.49 15.59 -23.97
CA ARG A 203 19.29 16.35 -25.22
C ARG A 203 19.46 15.49 -26.47
N LYS A 204 20.47 14.62 -26.48
CA LYS A 204 20.74 13.70 -27.60
C LYS A 204 19.57 12.76 -27.87
N HIS A 205 18.93 12.27 -26.81
CA HIS A 205 17.89 11.23 -26.92
C HIS A 205 16.47 11.74 -26.67
N GLY A 206 16.26 13.03 -26.42
CA GLY A 206 14.95 13.60 -26.13
C GLY A 206 14.34 12.99 -24.84
N VAL A 207 15.16 12.82 -23.80
CA VAL A 207 14.73 12.44 -22.46
C VAL A 207 14.68 13.70 -21.60
N LYS A 208 13.59 13.89 -20.86
CA LYS A 208 13.49 14.99 -19.91
C LYS A 208 14.31 14.69 -18.65
N TYR A 209 14.64 15.74 -17.90
CA TYR A 209 15.33 15.59 -16.64
C TYR A 209 14.72 16.48 -15.56
N ILE A 210 14.85 16.02 -14.32
CA ILE A 210 14.42 16.70 -13.11
C ILE A 210 15.63 17.16 -12.29
N CYS A 211 15.42 18.08 -11.37
CA CYS A 211 16.33 18.29 -10.26
C CYS A 211 15.72 17.74 -8.97
N SER A 212 16.56 17.20 -8.10
CA SER A 212 16.16 16.74 -6.78
C SER A 212 17.20 17.09 -5.72
N ASN A 213 16.82 17.00 -4.46
CA ASN A 213 17.73 17.24 -3.33
C ASN A 213 17.97 16.00 -2.48
N ASP A 214 17.45 14.84 -2.88
CA ASP A 214 17.68 13.58 -2.14
C ASP A 214 17.49 13.78 -0.62
N VAL A 215 16.30 14.27 -0.27
CA VAL A 215 16.01 14.78 1.07
C VAL A 215 16.09 13.65 2.11
N HIS A 216 16.87 13.86 3.18
CA HIS A 216 17.01 12.91 4.28
C HIS A 216 16.60 13.50 5.64
N PHE A 217 16.48 14.82 5.74
CA PHE A 217 16.01 15.52 6.95
C PHE A 217 15.26 16.80 6.56
N THR A 218 14.50 17.37 7.51
CA THR A 218 13.55 18.43 7.17
C THR A 218 14.22 19.81 7.14
N ASP A 219 14.88 20.20 8.18
CA ASP A 219 15.46 21.54 8.33
C ASP A 219 16.99 21.53 8.22
N ALA A 220 17.60 22.59 7.69
CA ALA A 220 19.06 22.69 7.55
C ALA A 220 19.81 22.48 8.88
N ASP A 221 19.19 22.90 9.99
CA ASP A 221 19.75 22.76 11.34
C ASP A 221 19.76 21.31 11.83
N ASP A 222 18.99 20.41 11.20
CA ASP A 222 18.94 18.97 11.53
C ASP A 222 20.18 18.21 11.06
N ALA A 223 21.06 18.81 10.25
CA ALA A 223 22.22 18.16 9.66
C ALA A 223 23.16 17.52 10.69
N ASN A 224 23.27 18.10 11.88
CA ASN A 224 24.08 17.54 12.96
C ASN A 224 23.38 16.35 13.65
N ALA A 225 22.07 16.44 13.88
CA ALA A 225 21.28 15.34 14.43
C ALA A 225 21.26 14.15 13.48
N HIS A 226 21.11 14.41 12.18
CA HIS A 226 21.20 13.41 11.11
C HIS A 226 22.58 12.71 11.10
N ASP A 227 23.66 13.44 11.27
CA ASP A 227 25.01 12.88 11.33
C ASP A 227 25.20 11.90 12.51
N HIS A 228 24.60 12.21 13.67
CA HIS A 228 24.57 11.29 14.81
C HIS A 228 23.70 10.03 14.54
N LEU A 229 22.58 10.19 13.86
CA LEU A 229 21.74 9.05 13.44
C LEU A 229 22.53 8.09 12.54
N ILE A 230 23.31 8.62 11.59
CA ILE A 230 24.18 7.81 10.73
C ILE A 230 25.23 7.05 11.56
N CYS A 231 25.86 7.69 12.54
CA CYS A 231 26.80 7.04 13.45
C CYS A 231 26.14 5.88 14.20
N LEU A 232 24.96 6.11 14.77
CA LEU A 232 24.20 5.10 15.50
C LEU A 232 23.90 3.87 14.61
N ASN A 233 23.38 4.11 13.41
CA ASN A 233 22.92 3.07 12.50
C ASN A 233 24.06 2.31 11.80
N THR A 234 25.25 2.93 11.67
CA THR A 234 26.43 2.30 11.09
C THR A 234 27.35 1.70 12.15
N GLY A 235 27.08 1.91 13.44
CA GLY A 235 27.93 1.45 14.55
C GLY A 235 29.29 2.10 14.55
N LYS A 236 29.39 3.39 14.15
CA LYS A 236 30.64 4.15 14.06
C LYS A 236 30.65 5.27 15.07
N ASP A 237 31.81 5.54 15.63
CA ASP A 237 32.02 6.71 16.49
C ASP A 237 31.98 8.00 15.68
N TYR A 238 31.52 9.08 16.31
CA TYR A 238 31.39 10.38 15.64
C TYR A 238 32.74 10.93 15.15
N ASP A 239 33.83 10.61 15.85
CA ASP A 239 35.20 11.03 15.53
C ASP A 239 35.91 10.07 14.56
N ASP A 240 35.28 8.96 14.13
CA ASP A 240 35.87 8.03 13.15
C ASP A 240 36.01 8.77 11.79
N PRO A 241 37.23 9.01 11.27
CA PRO A 241 37.41 9.70 10.01
C PRO A 241 36.89 8.95 8.79
N ASN A 242 36.66 7.63 8.93
CA ASN A 242 36.17 6.76 7.85
C ASN A 242 34.68 6.47 7.94
N ARG A 243 33.96 7.16 8.83
CA ARG A 243 32.52 7.00 8.93
C ARG A 243 31.80 7.59 7.72
N MET A 244 30.61 7.06 7.42
CA MET A 244 29.72 7.65 6.43
C MET A 244 29.31 9.06 6.87
N ARG A 245 29.38 10.03 5.97
CA ARG A 245 28.96 11.42 6.20
C ARG A 245 28.22 11.93 4.98
N TYR A 246 27.12 12.62 5.24
CA TYR A 246 26.40 13.40 4.25
C TYR A 246 26.97 14.82 4.15
N THR A 247 26.58 15.53 3.08
CA THR A 247 27.07 16.90 2.85
C THR A 247 26.47 17.92 3.82
N GLY A 248 25.30 17.58 4.43
CA GLY A 248 24.49 18.45 5.24
C GLY A 248 23.55 19.36 4.42
N GLU A 249 23.49 19.14 3.11
CA GLU A 249 22.60 19.86 2.20
C GLU A 249 21.36 19.06 1.78
N GLU A 250 21.19 17.85 2.29
CA GLU A 250 20.10 16.92 1.98
C GLU A 250 18.81 17.24 2.78
N TYR A 251 18.56 18.53 3.07
CA TYR A 251 17.34 18.99 3.73
C TYR A 251 16.23 19.36 2.74
N PHE A 252 15.02 19.51 3.25
CA PHE A 252 13.84 19.84 2.45
C PHE A 252 13.87 21.32 2.05
N LYS A 253 14.57 21.62 0.95
CA LYS A 253 14.79 22.97 0.43
C LYS A 253 13.48 23.59 -0.10
N SER A 254 13.37 24.92 0.03
CA SER A 254 12.30 25.68 -0.59
C SER A 254 12.42 25.72 -2.12
N PRO A 255 11.31 26.02 -2.84
CA PRO A 255 11.37 26.23 -4.30
C PRO A 255 12.35 27.29 -4.74
N ASP A 256 12.51 28.36 -3.96
CA ASP A 256 13.44 29.45 -4.26
C ASP A 256 14.91 28.98 -4.13
N GLU A 257 15.23 28.20 -3.08
CA GLU A 257 16.57 27.59 -2.91
C GLU A 257 16.89 26.61 -4.04
N MET A 258 15.91 25.78 -4.46
CA MET A 258 16.10 24.88 -5.58
C MET A 258 16.26 25.63 -6.91
N ALA A 259 15.53 26.72 -7.13
CA ALA A 259 15.67 27.55 -8.32
C ALA A 259 17.02 28.25 -8.38
N GLU A 260 17.55 28.72 -7.25
CA GLU A 260 18.90 29.25 -7.17
C GLU A 260 19.97 28.20 -7.46
N LEU A 261 19.81 27.01 -6.87
CA LEU A 261 20.74 25.88 -7.00
C LEU A 261 20.85 25.36 -8.44
N PHE A 262 19.73 25.38 -9.18
CA PHE A 262 19.63 24.90 -10.56
C PHE A 262 19.31 26.01 -11.58
N ALA A 263 19.80 27.27 -11.32
CA ALA A 263 19.55 28.41 -12.18
C ALA A 263 20.01 28.22 -13.64
N ASP A 264 20.96 27.32 -13.88
CA ASP A 264 21.45 26.93 -15.20
C ASP A 264 20.61 25.82 -15.89
N TYR A 265 19.66 25.23 -15.18
CA TYR A 265 18.73 24.19 -15.69
C TYR A 265 17.30 24.46 -15.21
N PRO A 266 16.68 25.60 -15.51
CA PRO A 266 15.32 25.93 -15.00
C PRO A 266 14.26 24.93 -15.45
N GLU A 267 14.42 24.31 -16.62
CA GLU A 267 13.54 23.25 -17.13
C GLU A 267 13.51 22.02 -16.22
N ALA A 268 14.56 21.79 -15.42
CA ALA A 268 14.58 20.68 -14.46
C ALA A 268 13.59 20.86 -13.31
N LEU A 269 13.32 22.10 -12.89
CA LEU A 269 12.29 22.41 -11.91
C LEU A 269 10.89 22.24 -12.52
N GLU A 270 10.66 22.81 -13.71
CA GLU A 270 9.38 22.72 -14.42
C GLU A 270 8.97 21.26 -14.63
N THR A 271 9.92 20.40 -14.97
CA THR A 271 9.68 18.97 -15.15
C THR A 271 9.20 18.28 -13.88
N THR A 272 9.61 18.75 -12.68
CA THR A 272 9.09 18.16 -11.41
C THR A 272 7.60 18.42 -11.23
N VAL A 273 7.12 19.58 -11.65
CA VAL A 273 5.70 19.94 -11.63
C VAL A 273 4.94 19.14 -12.67
N GLU A 274 5.50 18.99 -13.88
CA GLU A 274 4.91 18.16 -14.94
C GLU A 274 4.70 16.71 -14.45
N ILE A 275 5.67 16.14 -13.76
CA ILE A 275 5.53 14.80 -13.15
C ILE A 275 4.41 14.77 -12.11
N ALA A 276 4.36 15.77 -11.24
CA ALA A 276 3.30 15.87 -10.25
C ALA A 276 1.91 15.97 -10.88
N ASP A 277 1.79 16.67 -12.01
CA ASP A 277 0.54 16.79 -12.78
C ASP A 277 0.14 15.47 -13.47
N LYS A 278 1.12 14.68 -13.94
CA LYS A 278 0.88 13.35 -14.50
C LYS A 278 0.36 12.34 -13.48
N VAL A 279 0.65 12.52 -12.20
CA VAL A 279 0.19 11.61 -11.15
C VAL A 279 -1.31 11.81 -10.93
N GLU A 280 -2.07 10.75 -11.13
CA GLU A 280 -3.51 10.72 -10.90
C GLU A 280 -3.84 10.67 -9.41
N VAL A 281 -5.01 11.15 -9.03
CA VAL A 281 -5.52 10.99 -7.67
C VAL A 281 -6.25 9.66 -7.57
N TYR A 282 -5.76 8.77 -6.73
CA TYR A 282 -6.39 7.48 -6.44
C TYR A 282 -6.55 7.30 -4.93
N LYS A 283 -7.48 6.42 -4.52
CA LYS A 283 -7.75 6.15 -3.10
C LYS A 283 -7.01 4.91 -2.63
N LEU A 284 -6.29 5.03 -1.51
CA LEU A 284 -5.69 3.87 -0.83
C LEU A 284 -6.72 3.12 0.01
N ASP A 285 -7.62 3.86 0.66
CA ASP A 285 -8.66 3.25 1.47
C ASP A 285 -9.75 2.66 0.59
N ARG A 286 -9.88 1.37 0.69
CA ARG A 286 -11.05 0.62 0.22
C ARG A 286 -11.92 0.35 1.43
N GLY A 287 -13.22 0.21 1.20
CA GLY A 287 -14.14 -0.31 2.22
C GLY A 287 -13.64 -1.67 2.74
N PRO A 288 -14.16 -2.14 3.88
CA PRO A 288 -13.84 -3.46 4.38
C PRO A 288 -14.01 -4.52 3.31
N LEU A 289 -12.93 -5.23 2.97
CA LEU A 289 -12.99 -6.37 2.07
C LEU A 289 -13.37 -7.60 2.90
N MET A 290 -14.57 -8.11 2.65
CA MET A 290 -14.97 -9.39 3.23
C MET A 290 -14.43 -10.51 2.36
N PRO A 291 -13.72 -11.50 2.94
CA PRO A 291 -13.32 -12.69 2.19
C PRO A 291 -14.56 -13.46 1.73
N ASP A 292 -14.47 -14.04 0.54
CA ASP A 292 -15.53 -14.87 0.00
C ASP A 292 -15.58 -16.22 0.71
N PHE A 293 -16.77 -16.61 1.18
CA PHE A 293 -17.01 -17.95 1.68
C PHE A 293 -17.73 -18.75 0.60
N GLU A 294 -17.11 -19.84 0.14
CA GLU A 294 -17.73 -20.73 -0.85
C GLU A 294 -18.78 -21.62 -0.18
N VAL A 295 -20.02 -21.43 -0.58
CA VAL A 295 -21.12 -22.29 -0.13
C VAL A 295 -21.00 -23.67 -0.80
N PRO A 296 -21.09 -24.78 -0.05
CA PRO A 296 -20.96 -26.12 -0.61
C PRO A 296 -21.92 -26.37 -1.78
N ALA A 297 -21.41 -26.82 -2.91
CA ALA A 297 -22.21 -27.12 -4.11
C ALA A 297 -23.28 -28.20 -3.91
N THR A 298 -23.16 -29.01 -2.85
CA THR A 298 -24.12 -30.06 -2.47
C THR A 298 -25.37 -29.51 -1.81
N LEU A 299 -25.36 -28.24 -1.35
CA LEU A 299 -26.49 -27.59 -0.74
C LEU A 299 -27.52 -27.18 -1.81
N GLN A 300 -28.74 -27.65 -1.68
CA GLN A 300 -29.86 -27.18 -2.52
C GLN A 300 -30.31 -25.80 -2.01
N LEU A 301 -30.01 -24.78 -2.76
CA LEU A 301 -30.44 -23.40 -2.49
C LEU A 301 -31.81 -23.14 -3.13
N ASP A 302 -32.64 -22.41 -2.43
CA ASP A 302 -33.95 -21.95 -2.91
C ASP A 302 -33.75 -20.69 -3.78
N GLU A 303 -33.82 -20.84 -5.10
CA GLU A 303 -33.59 -19.76 -6.06
C GLU A 303 -34.59 -18.60 -5.91
N GLN A 304 -35.85 -18.87 -5.50
CA GLN A 304 -36.84 -17.82 -5.27
C GLN A 304 -36.44 -16.94 -4.08
N LYS A 305 -35.92 -17.53 -3.02
CA LYS A 305 -35.40 -16.78 -1.87
C LYS A 305 -34.13 -16.02 -2.22
N LEU A 306 -33.26 -16.59 -3.05
CA LEU A 306 -32.06 -15.85 -3.54
C LEU A 306 -32.48 -14.61 -4.32
N LYS A 307 -33.40 -14.76 -5.25
CA LYS A 307 -33.96 -13.68 -6.05
C LYS A 307 -34.59 -12.59 -5.18
N ALA A 308 -35.37 -12.98 -4.19
CA ALA A 308 -36.01 -12.06 -3.23
C ALA A 308 -34.95 -11.29 -2.39
N SER A 309 -33.88 -11.97 -1.92
CA SER A 309 -32.79 -11.34 -1.17
C SER A 309 -32.01 -10.33 -2.02
N VAL A 310 -31.72 -10.65 -3.29
CA VAL A 310 -31.07 -9.75 -4.23
C VAL A 310 -31.93 -8.52 -4.52
N LEU A 311 -33.24 -8.70 -4.79
CA LEU A 311 -34.19 -7.63 -5.04
C LEU A 311 -34.32 -6.66 -3.87
N LYS A 312 -34.33 -7.17 -2.63
CA LYS A 312 -34.39 -6.34 -1.42
C LYS A 312 -33.25 -5.34 -1.31
N LYS A 313 -32.10 -5.65 -1.87
CA LYS A 313 -30.89 -4.80 -1.83
C LYS A 313 -30.70 -3.93 -3.08
N SER A 314 -31.51 -4.10 -4.11
CA SER A 314 -31.51 -3.21 -5.28
C SER A 314 -32.21 -1.89 -4.97
N THR A 315 -31.61 -0.79 -5.39
CA THR A 315 -32.17 0.56 -5.26
C THR A 315 -32.72 1.10 -6.59
N ASP A 316 -32.40 0.43 -7.72
CA ASP A 316 -32.84 0.82 -9.07
C ASP A 316 -34.08 0.03 -9.48
N GLU A 317 -35.18 0.72 -9.80
CA GLU A 317 -36.44 0.10 -10.23
C GLU A 317 -36.34 -0.61 -11.59
N ALA A 318 -35.48 -0.12 -12.50
CA ALA A 318 -35.25 -0.79 -13.78
C ALA A 318 -34.51 -2.13 -13.56
N GLU A 319 -33.50 -2.12 -12.69
CA GLU A 319 -32.78 -3.34 -12.29
C GLU A 319 -33.71 -4.35 -11.60
N LYS A 320 -34.58 -3.89 -10.66
CA LYS A 320 -35.55 -4.76 -10.01
C LYS A 320 -36.47 -5.43 -11.03
N SER A 321 -37.03 -4.65 -11.96
CA SER A 321 -37.89 -5.19 -13.01
C SER A 321 -37.18 -6.22 -13.89
N ALA A 322 -35.91 -5.97 -14.22
CA ALA A 322 -35.11 -6.89 -15.01
C ALA A 322 -34.80 -8.19 -14.24
N ILE A 323 -34.45 -8.09 -12.96
CA ILE A 323 -34.23 -9.26 -12.10
C ILE A 323 -35.53 -10.06 -11.94
N GLU A 324 -36.68 -9.40 -11.73
CA GLU A 324 -37.98 -10.08 -11.64
C GLU A 324 -38.33 -10.83 -12.92
N ALA A 325 -38.04 -10.28 -14.09
CA ALA A 325 -38.30 -10.89 -15.38
C ALA A 325 -37.33 -12.02 -15.75
N ALA A 326 -36.16 -12.09 -15.12
CA ALA A 326 -35.15 -13.08 -15.43
C ALA A 326 -35.65 -14.51 -15.12
N GLU A 327 -35.46 -15.46 -16.02
CA GLU A 327 -35.80 -16.88 -15.84
C GLU A 327 -34.97 -17.51 -14.70
N SER A 328 -33.69 -17.14 -14.61
CA SER A 328 -32.78 -17.55 -13.54
C SER A 328 -31.94 -16.40 -13.04
N ILE A 329 -31.86 -16.26 -11.71
CA ILE A 329 -31.01 -15.26 -11.07
C ILE A 329 -29.51 -15.56 -11.29
N TYR A 330 -29.15 -16.82 -11.48
CA TYR A 330 -27.77 -17.21 -11.74
C TYR A 330 -27.30 -16.71 -13.10
N VAL A 331 -28.12 -16.93 -14.15
CA VAL A 331 -27.80 -16.49 -15.51
C VAL A 331 -27.75 -14.96 -15.58
N TYR A 332 -28.69 -14.30 -14.93
CA TYR A 332 -28.72 -12.84 -14.89
C TYR A 332 -27.46 -12.25 -14.19
N ALA A 333 -27.07 -12.84 -13.08
CA ALA A 333 -25.90 -12.39 -12.31
C ALA A 333 -24.57 -12.59 -13.06
N ASP A 334 -24.45 -13.62 -13.90
CA ASP A 334 -23.22 -13.85 -14.70
C ASP A 334 -22.92 -12.70 -15.66
N GLU A 335 -23.93 -11.96 -16.10
CA GLU A 335 -23.81 -10.81 -16.99
C GLU A 335 -23.74 -9.46 -16.23
N HIS A 336 -23.97 -9.46 -14.91
CA HIS A 336 -24.10 -8.28 -14.08
C HIS A 336 -23.26 -8.40 -12.78
N PRO A 337 -21.99 -7.94 -12.77
CA PRO A 337 -21.06 -8.12 -11.63
C PRO A 337 -21.60 -7.61 -10.28
N GLU A 338 -22.35 -6.50 -10.28
CA GLU A 338 -22.97 -5.92 -9.08
C GLU A 338 -24.11 -6.80 -8.53
N VAL A 339 -24.80 -7.55 -9.39
CA VAL A 339 -25.82 -8.53 -9.00
C VAL A 339 -25.16 -9.82 -8.51
N GLN A 340 -24.02 -10.18 -9.11
CA GLN A 340 -23.25 -11.37 -8.70
C GLN A 340 -22.77 -11.26 -7.25
N GLU A 341 -22.25 -10.09 -6.83
CA GLU A 341 -21.85 -9.85 -5.43
C GLU A 341 -23.04 -10.02 -4.46
N ARG A 342 -24.18 -9.44 -4.78
CA ARG A 342 -25.41 -9.57 -3.97
C ARG A 342 -25.95 -11.01 -3.94
N LEU A 343 -25.85 -11.73 -5.06
CA LEU A 343 -26.22 -13.14 -5.15
C LEU A 343 -25.32 -14.02 -4.28
N MET A 344 -24.02 -13.73 -4.24
CA MET A 344 -23.08 -14.41 -3.35
C MET A 344 -23.46 -14.23 -1.88
N VAL A 345 -23.74 -13.01 -1.45
CA VAL A 345 -24.21 -12.75 -0.07
C VAL A 345 -25.53 -13.47 0.22
N ALA A 346 -26.47 -13.52 -0.73
CA ALA A 346 -27.73 -14.24 -0.58
C ALA A 346 -27.53 -15.76 -0.43
N LYS A 347 -26.60 -16.35 -1.20
CA LYS A 347 -26.23 -17.79 -1.04
C LYS A 347 -25.64 -18.05 0.34
N GLN A 348 -24.71 -17.21 0.79
CA GLN A 348 -24.12 -17.30 2.12
C GLN A 348 -25.18 -17.17 3.21
N PHE A 349 -26.15 -16.27 3.05
CA PHE A 349 -27.25 -16.10 4.01
C PHE A 349 -28.15 -17.33 4.11
N GLN A 350 -28.51 -17.96 3.00
CA GLN A 350 -29.28 -19.21 3.05
C GLN A 350 -28.51 -20.34 3.74
N TYR A 351 -27.20 -20.44 3.48
CA TYR A 351 -26.38 -21.46 4.13
C TYR A 351 -26.23 -21.19 5.64
N LEU A 352 -25.98 -19.95 6.00
CA LEU A 352 -25.93 -19.52 7.40
C LEU A 352 -27.22 -19.87 8.12
N THR A 353 -28.36 -19.52 7.53
CA THR A 353 -29.70 -19.81 8.09
C THR A 353 -29.88 -21.31 8.32
N TYR A 354 -29.51 -22.13 7.34
CA TYR A 354 -29.56 -23.59 7.47
C TYR A 354 -28.73 -24.09 8.66
N LEU A 355 -27.46 -23.65 8.76
CA LEU A 355 -26.55 -24.06 9.85
C LEU A 355 -27.06 -23.61 11.23
N VAL A 356 -27.58 -22.39 11.31
CA VAL A 356 -28.12 -21.82 12.55
C VAL A 356 -29.29 -22.63 13.05
N TYR A 357 -30.27 -22.99 12.19
CA TYR A 357 -31.42 -23.78 12.61
C TYR A 357 -31.04 -25.22 12.98
N GLU A 358 -30.11 -25.84 12.25
CA GLU A 358 -29.60 -27.18 12.64
C GLU A 358 -28.84 -27.08 14.00
N GLY A 359 -28.02 -26.06 14.19
CA GLY A 359 -27.34 -25.84 15.46
C GLY A 359 -28.30 -25.51 16.62
N ALA A 360 -29.35 -24.73 16.36
CA ALA A 360 -30.36 -24.40 17.36
C ALA A 360 -31.14 -25.64 17.82
N LYS A 361 -31.46 -26.58 16.91
CA LYS A 361 -32.05 -27.88 17.29
C LYS A 361 -31.15 -28.67 18.24
N VAL A 362 -29.84 -28.59 18.05
CA VAL A 362 -28.85 -29.24 18.94
C VAL A 362 -28.77 -28.56 20.30
N ARG A 363 -28.89 -27.22 20.35
CA ARG A 363 -28.78 -26.43 21.58
C ARG A 363 -30.06 -26.39 22.43
N TYR A 364 -31.21 -26.28 21.77
CA TYR A 364 -32.51 -26.05 22.41
C TYR A 364 -33.50 -27.20 22.25
N GLY A 365 -33.14 -28.27 21.53
CA GLY A 365 -33.99 -29.40 21.25
C GLY A 365 -34.73 -29.30 19.92
N GLN A 366 -35.32 -30.42 19.46
CA GLN A 366 -35.95 -30.51 18.14
C GLN A 366 -37.17 -29.57 17.97
N GLN A 367 -37.86 -29.23 19.06
CA GLN A 367 -38.91 -28.22 19.10
C GLN A 367 -38.37 -26.98 19.77
N ILE A 368 -37.95 -26.00 18.97
CA ILE A 368 -37.41 -24.73 19.45
C ILE A 368 -38.57 -23.84 19.89
N ASP A 369 -38.47 -23.24 21.07
CA ASP A 369 -39.44 -22.28 21.58
C ASP A 369 -39.64 -21.09 20.62
N GLU A 370 -40.89 -20.64 20.47
CA GLU A 370 -41.28 -19.57 19.53
C GLU A 370 -40.52 -18.24 19.84
N ALA A 371 -40.24 -17.96 21.10
CA ALA A 371 -39.47 -16.76 21.48
C ALA A 371 -38.03 -16.84 21.01
N ILE A 372 -37.44 -18.04 21.06
CA ILE A 372 -36.07 -18.27 20.54
C ILE A 372 -36.04 -18.18 19.02
N VAL A 373 -37.07 -18.76 18.34
CA VAL A 373 -37.19 -18.63 16.87
C VAL A 373 -37.24 -17.14 16.46
N LYS A 374 -38.09 -16.34 17.11
CA LYS A 374 -38.18 -14.89 16.84
C LYS A 374 -36.86 -14.17 17.05
N ARG A 375 -36.10 -14.56 18.07
CA ARG A 375 -34.78 -13.99 18.33
C ARG A 375 -33.75 -14.38 17.25
N ILE A 376 -33.76 -15.66 16.81
CA ILE A 376 -32.92 -16.13 15.71
C ILE A 376 -33.22 -15.37 14.41
N ASP A 377 -34.51 -15.27 14.04
CA ASP A 377 -34.95 -14.59 12.83
C ASP A 377 -34.57 -13.11 12.85
N TYR A 378 -34.72 -12.46 14.00
CA TYR A 378 -34.29 -11.06 14.18
C TYR A 378 -32.79 -10.91 13.96
N GLU A 379 -31.95 -11.71 14.64
CA GLU A 379 -30.49 -11.63 14.50
C GLU A 379 -30.04 -11.94 13.07
N LEU A 380 -30.61 -12.98 12.43
CA LEU A 380 -30.32 -13.31 11.03
C LEU A 380 -30.68 -12.16 10.09
N SER A 381 -31.83 -11.50 10.33
CA SER A 381 -32.23 -10.34 9.51
C SER A 381 -31.26 -9.16 9.62
N VAL A 382 -30.73 -8.90 10.82
CA VAL A 382 -29.73 -7.86 11.05
C VAL A 382 -28.41 -8.23 10.34
N ILE A 383 -27.95 -9.48 10.49
CA ILE A 383 -26.72 -9.99 9.85
C ILE A 383 -26.83 -9.89 8.32
N GLU A 384 -27.97 -10.26 7.73
CA GLU A 384 -28.23 -10.15 6.29
C GLU A 384 -28.18 -8.68 5.83
N ASN A 385 -28.92 -7.81 6.52
CA ASN A 385 -29.03 -6.41 6.15
C ASN A 385 -27.67 -5.68 6.21
N MET A 386 -26.84 -6.02 7.20
CA MET A 386 -25.51 -5.47 7.36
C MET A 386 -24.45 -6.10 6.41
N GLY A 387 -24.77 -7.18 5.70
CA GLY A 387 -23.88 -7.83 4.73
C GLY A 387 -22.84 -8.76 5.34
N PHE A 388 -23.07 -9.29 6.55
CA PHE A 388 -22.09 -10.11 7.28
C PHE A 388 -22.35 -11.64 7.31
N PRO A 389 -23.22 -12.26 6.47
CA PRO A 389 -23.38 -13.72 6.49
C PRO A 389 -22.05 -14.46 6.27
N GLY A 390 -21.21 -13.98 5.32
CA GLY A 390 -19.91 -14.57 5.03
C GLY A 390 -18.96 -14.53 6.21
N TYR A 391 -18.95 -13.43 6.98
CA TYR A 391 -18.15 -13.31 8.19
C TYR A 391 -18.47 -14.41 9.22
N PHE A 392 -19.75 -14.61 9.52
CA PHE A 392 -20.19 -15.67 10.45
C PHE A 392 -19.82 -17.06 9.96
N LEU A 393 -19.94 -17.31 8.66
CA LEU A 393 -19.56 -18.59 8.05
C LEU A 393 -18.05 -18.84 8.15
N ILE A 394 -17.22 -17.83 7.91
CA ILE A 394 -15.75 -17.93 8.05
C ILE A 394 -15.37 -18.22 9.50
N VAL A 395 -15.96 -17.49 10.47
CA VAL A 395 -15.69 -17.71 11.89
C VAL A 395 -16.12 -19.11 12.32
N TRP A 396 -17.30 -19.55 11.87
CA TRP A 396 -17.78 -20.91 12.12
C TRP A 396 -16.84 -21.97 11.53
N ASP A 397 -16.38 -21.77 10.29
CA ASP A 397 -15.57 -22.76 9.57
C ASP A 397 -14.18 -22.97 10.19
N TYR A 398 -13.46 -21.89 10.54
CA TYR A 398 -12.16 -22.08 11.17
C TYR A 398 -12.28 -22.65 12.59
N ILE A 399 -13.34 -22.34 13.35
CA ILE A 399 -13.62 -22.97 14.65
C ILE A 399 -13.92 -24.46 14.48
N ARG A 400 -14.73 -24.81 13.46
CA ARG A 400 -15.04 -26.20 13.11
C ARG A 400 -13.76 -26.96 12.75
N ALA A 401 -12.94 -26.38 11.87
CA ALA A 401 -11.68 -26.99 11.45
C ALA A 401 -10.70 -27.19 12.63
N ALA A 402 -10.57 -26.21 13.53
CA ALA A 402 -9.73 -26.35 14.72
C ALA A 402 -10.17 -27.55 15.59
N ARG A 403 -11.50 -27.69 15.83
CA ARG A 403 -12.05 -28.82 16.60
C ARG A 403 -11.84 -30.18 15.92
N GLU A 404 -11.96 -30.22 14.58
CA GLU A 404 -11.66 -31.43 13.80
C GLU A 404 -10.19 -31.84 13.85
N LEU A 405 -9.28 -30.86 13.98
CA LEU A 405 -7.85 -31.08 14.20
C LEU A 405 -7.50 -31.43 15.66
N GLY A 406 -8.49 -31.46 16.55
CA GLY A 406 -8.30 -31.76 17.98
C GLY A 406 -7.82 -30.58 18.83
N VAL A 407 -7.82 -29.37 18.26
CA VAL A 407 -7.45 -28.14 18.97
C VAL A 407 -8.64 -27.71 19.87
N SER A 408 -8.35 -27.44 21.15
CA SER A 408 -9.36 -26.92 22.07
C SER A 408 -9.73 -25.48 21.72
N VAL A 409 -11.03 -25.18 21.72
CA VAL A 409 -11.54 -23.84 21.43
C VAL A 409 -12.27 -23.31 22.65
N GLY A 410 -11.92 -22.11 23.09
CA GLY A 410 -12.52 -21.44 24.24
C GLY A 410 -14.04 -21.22 24.09
N PRO A 411 -14.76 -20.92 25.18
CA PRO A 411 -16.21 -20.77 25.17
C PRO A 411 -16.71 -19.50 24.45
N GLY A 412 -15.80 -18.68 23.95
CA GLY A 412 -16.06 -17.35 23.42
C GLY A 412 -16.03 -16.28 24.52
N ARG A 413 -15.67 -15.07 24.14
CA ARG A 413 -15.59 -13.89 25.02
C ARG A 413 -16.11 -12.64 24.31
N GLY A 414 -16.21 -11.53 25.04
CA GLY A 414 -16.64 -10.26 24.46
C GLY A 414 -18.12 -10.18 24.13
N SER A 415 -18.47 -9.32 23.19
CA SER A 415 -19.85 -9.01 22.83
C SER A 415 -20.56 -10.12 22.04
N ALA A 416 -19.81 -10.98 21.35
CA ALA A 416 -20.35 -12.09 20.55
C ALA A 416 -21.18 -13.09 21.37
N ALA A 417 -20.93 -13.17 22.70
CA ALA A 417 -21.74 -13.98 23.63
C ALA A 417 -23.22 -13.56 23.68
N GLY A 418 -23.56 -12.34 23.23
CA GLY A 418 -24.94 -11.85 23.14
C GLY A 418 -25.73 -12.39 21.95
N SER A 419 -25.11 -13.15 21.03
CA SER A 419 -25.74 -13.64 19.81
C SER A 419 -26.21 -15.09 19.94
N VAL A 420 -27.50 -15.33 19.71
CA VAL A 420 -28.06 -16.69 19.63
C VAL A 420 -27.59 -17.40 18.34
N VAL A 421 -27.33 -16.66 17.28
CA VAL A 421 -26.74 -17.17 16.04
C VAL A 421 -25.34 -17.72 16.31
N ALA A 422 -24.49 -16.95 16.99
CA ALA A 422 -23.15 -17.39 17.38
C ALA A 422 -23.18 -18.62 18.30
N TYR A 423 -24.14 -18.67 19.24
CA TYR A 423 -24.34 -19.82 20.11
C TYR A 423 -24.81 -21.07 19.36
N ALA A 424 -25.77 -20.96 18.45
CA ALA A 424 -26.23 -22.03 17.59
C ALA A 424 -25.09 -22.61 16.72
N LEU A 425 -24.27 -21.76 16.15
CA LEU A 425 -23.10 -22.15 15.34
C LEU A 425 -21.92 -22.71 16.16
N LYS A 426 -22.03 -22.78 17.47
CA LYS A 426 -20.92 -23.15 18.37
C LYS A 426 -19.70 -22.23 18.27
N ILE A 427 -19.88 -21.00 17.81
CA ILE A 427 -18.88 -19.95 17.89
C ILE A 427 -18.69 -19.57 19.36
N THR A 428 -19.79 -19.45 20.11
CA THR A 428 -19.79 -19.30 21.55
C THR A 428 -20.45 -20.47 22.25
N ASN A 429 -20.11 -20.68 23.53
CA ASN A 429 -20.73 -21.68 24.39
C ASN A 429 -21.52 -21.06 25.55
N ILE A 430 -21.79 -19.76 25.49
CA ILE A 430 -22.60 -19.00 26.44
C ILE A 430 -23.98 -18.80 25.83
N ASP A 431 -25.03 -19.31 26.51
CA ASP A 431 -26.41 -19.18 26.05
C ASP A 431 -26.94 -17.76 26.31
N PRO A 432 -27.13 -16.93 25.27
CA PRO A 432 -27.58 -15.55 25.45
C PRO A 432 -29.01 -15.43 25.97
N ILE A 433 -29.86 -16.44 25.72
CA ILE A 433 -31.25 -16.47 26.21
C ILE A 433 -31.26 -16.72 27.72
N LYS A 434 -30.50 -17.72 28.16
CA LYS A 434 -30.41 -18.08 29.59
C LYS A 434 -29.88 -16.97 30.46
N TYR A 435 -28.94 -16.14 29.93
CA TYR A 435 -28.28 -15.07 30.68
C TYR A 435 -28.81 -13.68 30.32
N ASP A 436 -29.89 -13.58 29.55
CA ASP A 436 -30.53 -12.33 29.12
C ASP A 436 -29.54 -11.32 28.51
N LEU A 437 -28.69 -11.82 27.58
CA LEU A 437 -27.70 -11.01 26.91
C LEU A 437 -28.27 -10.32 25.68
N LEU A 438 -27.88 -9.07 25.47
CA LEU A 438 -28.36 -8.22 24.39
C LEU A 438 -27.49 -8.40 23.12
N PHE A 439 -28.16 -8.72 22.00
CA PHE A 439 -27.52 -8.82 20.69
C PHE A 439 -27.00 -7.48 20.17
N GLU A 440 -27.68 -6.40 20.49
CA GLU A 440 -27.36 -5.05 20.07
C GLU A 440 -26.02 -4.52 20.63
N ARG A 441 -25.47 -5.19 21.64
CA ARG A 441 -24.10 -4.94 22.12
C ARG A 441 -23.04 -5.54 21.19
N PHE A 442 -23.41 -6.54 20.42
CA PHE A 442 -22.54 -7.19 19.43
C PHE A 442 -22.72 -6.59 18.03
N LEU A 443 -23.96 -6.56 17.52
CA LEU A 443 -24.32 -5.93 16.26
C LEU A 443 -25.47 -4.96 16.48
N ASN A 444 -25.23 -3.68 16.16
CA ASN A 444 -26.24 -2.64 16.23
C ASN A 444 -26.54 -2.13 14.82
N PRO A 445 -27.77 -2.27 14.30
CA PRO A 445 -28.14 -1.77 12.97
C PRO A 445 -27.99 -0.26 12.81
N ASP A 446 -28.04 0.50 13.91
CA ASP A 446 -27.88 1.97 13.91
C ASP A 446 -26.41 2.40 13.89
N ARG A 447 -25.49 1.47 14.11
CA ARG A 447 -24.04 1.73 14.10
C ARG A 447 -23.34 0.72 13.20
N ILE A 448 -23.07 1.14 11.97
CA ILE A 448 -22.34 0.30 11.00
C ILE A 448 -20.88 0.15 11.45
N SER A 449 -20.59 -0.99 12.10
CA SER A 449 -19.22 -1.42 12.39
C SER A 449 -19.11 -2.91 12.06
N MET A 450 -17.92 -3.34 11.64
CA MET A 450 -17.67 -4.77 11.46
C MET A 450 -17.84 -5.50 12.79
N PRO A 451 -18.49 -6.70 12.79
CA PRO A 451 -18.50 -7.55 13.95
C PRO A 451 -17.08 -7.98 14.32
N ASP A 452 -16.82 -8.04 15.61
CA ASP A 452 -15.54 -8.51 16.15
C ASP A 452 -15.81 -9.73 17.05
N VAL A 453 -15.28 -10.89 16.65
CA VAL A 453 -15.40 -12.16 17.37
C VAL A 453 -14.01 -12.59 17.84
N ASP A 454 -13.80 -12.49 19.14
CA ASP A 454 -12.58 -13.01 19.77
C ASP A 454 -12.68 -14.52 19.97
N VAL A 455 -11.74 -15.26 19.42
CA VAL A 455 -11.65 -16.72 19.56
C VAL A 455 -10.30 -17.10 20.16
N ASP A 456 -10.35 -17.90 21.22
CA ASP A 456 -9.16 -18.41 21.89
C ASP A 456 -8.95 -19.87 21.49
N PHE A 457 -7.74 -20.23 21.07
CA PHE A 457 -7.32 -21.59 20.75
C PHE A 457 -6.23 -22.04 21.71
N ASP A 458 -6.18 -23.34 21.98
CA ASP A 458 -5.09 -23.97 22.70
C ASP A 458 -3.86 -24.13 21.77
N GLU A 459 -2.66 -24.13 22.36
CA GLU A 459 -1.39 -24.31 21.64
C GLU A 459 -1.20 -25.72 21.06
#